data_3b39d66fda8e5c41444fbafd7aa3f235
#
_entry.id   3b39d66fda8e5c41444fbafd7aa3f235
#
_cell.length_a   1.000
_cell.length_b   1.000
_cell.length_c   1.000
_cell.angle_alpha   90.00
_cell.angle_beta   90.00
_cell.angle_gamma   90.00
#
_symmetry.space_group_name_H-M   'P 1'
#
loop_
_entity.id
_entity.type
_entity.pdbx_description
1 polymer ?
#
loop_
_entity_poly.entity_id
_entity_poly.type
_entity_poly.pdbx_seq_one_letter_code
_entity_poly.pdbx_strand_id
1 'polypeptide(L)'
;MTFLTKVKDNKNIKKPVIFGFLSTTLSEEEEKFFKEVGPIGFILFSRNIEDKAQLKSLTDSLRQTMGGEVLILIDQEGGRVARLKEPHWPKYPTGQYFSDLYDQDPKKAKEELFKNFQNIAVDLNEVGINVNCAPVLDVLSPKTHDVIGDRAYGDNPKKVSDLGQVVCDALLSKDVYPIIKHIPGHGLGACDSHLELPVVEECLDDLINCDFSPFKDLKDQKFAMTAHIKYSAIDSENCATMSKKAIDLIRNDIGFKNILMSDDLSMKALKGSFADRTKKTLESGCDLILHCNGDMGEMKEINTALPLISDTLLKKI
;
A
#
# COMPACT_ATOMS: atom_id res chain seq x y z
N MET A 1 0.66 18.03 17.47
CA MET A 1 -0.12 17.89 16.20
C MET A 1 0.44 16.67 15.48
N THR A 2 -0.42 15.69 15.18
CA THR A 2 0.02 14.46 14.51
C THR A 2 0.46 14.75 13.07
N PHE A 3 1.24 13.87 12.48
CA PHE A 3 1.65 13.97 11.08
C PHE A 3 0.43 14.08 10.14
N LEU A 4 -0.58 13.23 10.30
CA LEU A 4 -1.79 13.28 9.47
C LEU A 4 -2.54 14.63 9.61
N THR A 5 -2.56 15.24 10.78
CA THR A 5 -3.13 16.58 10.93
C THR A 5 -2.41 17.61 10.05
N LYS A 6 -1.07 17.52 9.96
CA LYS A 6 -0.29 18.43 9.07
C LYS A 6 -0.60 18.19 7.60
N VAL A 7 -0.78 16.92 7.17
CA VAL A 7 -1.20 16.57 5.81
C VAL A 7 -2.58 17.17 5.52
N LYS A 8 -3.53 16.95 6.40
CA LYS A 8 -4.89 17.52 6.30
C LYS A 8 -4.90 19.04 6.17
N ASP A 9 -4.03 19.73 6.89
CA ASP A 9 -3.97 21.18 6.92
C ASP A 9 -3.23 21.78 5.71
N ASN A 10 -2.56 20.95 4.90
CA ASN A 10 -1.86 21.40 3.70
C ASN A 10 -2.86 21.77 2.58
N LYS A 11 -3.04 23.07 2.36
CA LYS A 11 -4.00 23.63 1.39
C LYS A 11 -3.60 23.42 -0.08
N ASN A 12 -2.38 22.98 -0.34
CA ASN A 12 -1.93 22.65 -1.72
C ASN A 12 -2.30 21.23 -2.14
N ILE A 13 -2.79 20.40 -1.22
CA ILE A 13 -3.37 19.10 -1.56
C ILE A 13 -4.76 19.31 -2.16
N LYS A 14 -4.94 18.89 -3.41
CA LYS A 14 -6.16 19.10 -4.19
C LYS A 14 -6.77 17.80 -4.72
N LYS A 15 -5.95 16.76 -4.92
CA LYS A 15 -6.35 15.53 -5.61
C LYS A 15 -6.08 14.28 -4.78
N PRO A 16 -7.00 13.29 -4.80
CA PRO A 16 -6.88 12.05 -4.04
C PRO A 16 -5.99 11.04 -4.79
N VAL A 17 -4.73 11.40 -5.02
CA VAL A 17 -3.79 10.58 -5.78
C VAL A 17 -2.40 10.57 -5.16
N ILE A 18 -1.73 9.42 -5.24
CA ILE A 18 -0.34 9.20 -4.87
C ILE A 18 0.41 8.86 -6.16
N PHE A 19 1.46 9.62 -6.46
CA PHE A 19 2.29 9.43 -7.65
C PHE A 19 3.70 8.94 -7.30
N GLY A 20 4.21 7.98 -8.11
CA GLY A 20 5.64 7.76 -8.24
C GLY A 20 6.27 8.77 -9.20
N PHE A 21 7.61 8.77 -9.30
CA PHE A 21 8.37 9.57 -10.25
C PHE A 21 9.68 8.86 -10.65
N LEU A 22 10.40 9.42 -11.64
CA LEU A 22 11.41 8.62 -12.35
C LEU A 22 12.79 8.61 -11.70
N SER A 23 13.23 9.68 -11.03
CA SER A 23 14.63 9.89 -10.71
C SER A 23 14.88 10.11 -9.22
N THR A 24 16.16 10.28 -8.86
CA THR A 24 16.64 10.60 -7.50
C THR A 24 16.46 12.08 -7.13
N THR A 25 16.04 12.89 -8.10
CA THR A 25 15.65 14.30 -7.93
C THR A 25 14.41 14.60 -8.77
N LEU A 26 13.63 15.60 -8.38
CA LEU A 26 12.54 16.08 -9.21
C LEU A 26 13.05 16.88 -10.40
N SER A 27 12.50 16.64 -11.59
CA SER A 27 12.67 17.51 -12.74
C SER A 27 11.79 18.76 -12.63
N GLU A 28 12.12 19.82 -13.37
CA GLU A 28 11.30 21.04 -13.43
C GLU A 28 9.86 20.75 -13.92
N GLU A 29 9.71 19.79 -14.85
CA GLU A 29 8.40 19.37 -15.35
C GLU A 29 7.59 18.67 -14.24
N GLU A 30 8.20 17.77 -13.47
CA GLU A 30 7.54 17.09 -12.35
C GLU A 30 7.16 18.08 -11.25
N GLU A 31 8.06 18.99 -10.86
CA GLU A 31 7.73 20.02 -9.87
C GLU A 31 6.54 20.88 -10.28
N LYS A 32 6.52 21.35 -11.55
CA LYS A 32 5.42 22.14 -12.07
C LYS A 32 4.12 21.36 -12.05
N PHE A 33 4.16 20.13 -12.54
CA PHE A 33 2.98 19.25 -12.59
C PHE A 33 2.43 18.97 -11.18
N PHE A 34 3.28 18.64 -10.21
CA PHE A 34 2.84 18.37 -8.86
C PHE A 34 2.26 19.60 -8.15
N LYS A 35 2.82 20.79 -8.38
CA LYS A 35 2.25 22.07 -7.89
C LYS A 35 0.86 22.35 -8.47
N GLU A 36 0.65 22.03 -9.73
CA GLU A 36 -0.64 22.24 -10.41
C GLU A 36 -1.69 21.24 -9.94
N VAL A 37 -1.35 19.96 -9.92
CA VAL A 37 -2.24 18.85 -9.56
C VAL A 37 -2.55 18.83 -8.08
N GLY A 38 -1.55 19.03 -7.21
CA GLY A 38 -1.70 18.93 -5.76
C GLY A 38 -2.01 17.51 -5.28
N PRO A 39 -1.16 16.49 -5.57
CA PRO A 39 -1.38 15.13 -5.08
C PRO A 39 -1.30 15.07 -3.55
N ILE A 40 -2.02 14.11 -2.94
CA ILE A 40 -1.95 13.91 -1.49
C ILE A 40 -0.63 13.28 -1.03
N GLY A 41 0.07 12.61 -1.93
CA GLY A 41 1.32 11.94 -1.58
C GLY A 41 2.13 11.44 -2.76
N PHE A 42 3.25 10.83 -2.41
CA PHE A 42 4.22 10.25 -3.32
C PHE A 42 4.65 8.87 -2.86
N ILE A 43 5.01 7.98 -3.79
CA ILE A 43 5.57 6.67 -3.48
C ILE A 43 6.97 6.54 -4.07
N LEU A 44 7.90 6.01 -3.26
CA LEU A 44 9.31 5.87 -3.58
C LEU A 44 9.67 4.41 -3.92
N PHE A 45 10.56 4.26 -4.88
CA PHE A 45 11.12 2.98 -5.31
C PHE A 45 12.65 3.02 -5.30
N SER A 46 13.31 1.88 -5.50
CA SER A 46 14.78 1.81 -5.55
C SER A 46 15.40 2.78 -6.56
N ARG A 47 14.69 3.11 -7.65
CA ARG A 47 15.17 4.10 -8.64
C ARG A 47 15.28 5.53 -8.11
N ASN A 48 14.64 5.82 -6.98
CA ASN A 48 14.65 7.14 -6.34
C ASN A 48 15.70 7.26 -5.24
N ILE A 49 16.53 6.23 -5.02
CA ILE A 49 17.38 6.09 -3.83
C ILE A 49 18.83 5.84 -4.23
N GLU A 50 19.72 6.71 -3.78
CA GLU A 50 21.17 6.56 -3.88
C GLU A 50 21.77 6.30 -2.50
N ASP A 51 21.60 7.23 -1.57
CA ASP A 51 22.04 7.16 -0.19
C ASP A 51 21.09 7.91 0.76
N LYS A 52 21.39 7.91 2.06
CA LYS A 52 20.56 8.57 3.08
C LYS A 52 20.44 10.08 2.87
N ALA A 53 21.52 10.75 2.51
CA ALA A 53 21.54 12.21 2.36
C ALA A 53 20.75 12.66 1.13
N GLN A 54 20.95 11.97 -0.01
CA GLN A 54 20.18 12.21 -1.23
C GLN A 54 18.70 11.97 -1.00
N LEU A 55 18.34 10.84 -0.40
CA LEU A 55 16.92 10.48 -0.16
C LEU A 55 16.23 11.47 0.78
N LYS A 56 16.93 11.93 1.84
CA LYS A 56 16.42 12.98 2.73
C LYS A 56 16.20 14.30 1.97
N SER A 57 17.14 14.69 1.13
CA SER A 57 17.02 15.89 0.28
C SER A 57 15.81 15.79 -0.66
N LEU A 58 15.59 14.61 -1.26
CA LEU A 58 14.47 14.33 -2.14
C LEU A 58 13.13 14.47 -1.40
N THR A 59 12.97 13.84 -0.22
CA THR A 59 11.74 13.92 0.56
C THR A 59 11.46 15.34 1.06
N ASP A 60 12.51 16.13 1.36
CA ASP A 60 12.37 17.54 1.72
C ASP A 60 11.93 18.38 0.49
N SER A 61 12.47 18.10 -0.70
CA SER A 61 12.08 18.80 -1.93
C SER A 61 10.62 18.51 -2.31
N LEU A 62 10.11 17.29 -2.08
CA LEU A 62 8.69 16.96 -2.25
C LEU A 62 7.79 17.81 -1.34
N ARG A 63 8.16 17.94 -0.07
CA ARG A 63 7.44 18.80 0.88
C ARG A 63 7.51 20.27 0.50
N GLN A 64 8.66 20.73 0.05
CA GLN A 64 8.84 22.11 -0.42
C GLN A 64 7.99 22.38 -1.67
N THR A 65 7.98 21.46 -2.65
CA THR A 65 7.15 21.55 -3.85
C THR A 65 5.67 21.64 -3.50
N MET A 66 5.24 20.87 -2.51
CA MET A 66 3.86 20.85 -2.03
C MET A 66 3.55 21.91 -0.96
N GLY A 67 4.54 22.71 -0.55
CA GLY A 67 4.36 23.77 0.45
C GLY A 67 3.93 23.30 1.83
N GLY A 68 4.16 22.02 2.18
CA GLY A 68 3.78 21.44 3.47
C GLY A 68 3.89 19.92 3.50
N GLU A 69 3.34 19.31 4.55
CA GLU A 69 3.39 17.88 4.77
C GLU A 69 2.51 17.12 3.76
N VAL A 70 3.01 15.99 3.29
CA VAL A 70 2.34 15.07 2.37
C VAL A 70 2.61 13.62 2.77
N LEU A 71 1.82 12.68 2.26
CA LEU A 71 2.12 11.26 2.40
C LEU A 71 3.36 10.90 1.56
N ILE A 72 4.38 10.29 2.16
CA ILE A 72 5.53 9.75 1.45
C ILE A 72 5.62 8.26 1.78
N LEU A 73 5.34 7.45 0.78
CA LEU A 73 5.17 6.01 0.87
C LEU A 73 6.41 5.26 0.38
N ILE A 74 6.60 4.05 0.90
CA ILE A 74 7.59 3.10 0.41
C ILE A 74 7.13 1.66 0.67
N ASP A 75 7.59 0.70 -0.15
CA ASP A 75 7.51 -0.73 0.16
C ASP A 75 8.79 -1.16 0.88
N GLN A 76 8.75 -1.24 2.19
CA GLN A 76 9.84 -1.72 3.03
C GLN A 76 9.31 -2.86 3.91
N GLU A 77 9.07 -4.02 3.29
CA GLU A 77 8.54 -5.21 3.95
C GLU A 77 9.62 -6.02 4.67
N GLY A 78 10.84 -5.96 4.15
CA GLY A 78 11.95 -6.86 4.42
C GLY A 78 12.15 -7.87 3.30
N GLY A 79 13.18 -8.72 3.42
CA GLY A 79 13.50 -9.69 2.39
C GLY A 79 13.73 -9.07 1.02
N ARG A 80 13.08 -9.64 0.00
CA ARG A 80 13.21 -9.19 -1.40
C ARG A 80 12.42 -7.92 -1.71
N VAL A 81 11.37 -7.60 -0.93
CA VAL A 81 10.60 -6.37 -1.07
C VAL A 81 11.09 -5.35 -0.06
N ALA A 82 12.22 -4.77 -0.38
CA ALA A 82 12.86 -3.68 0.33
C ALA A 82 13.44 -2.69 -0.68
N ARG A 83 13.26 -1.40 -0.45
CA ARG A 83 13.82 -0.34 -1.29
C ARG A 83 15.07 0.25 -0.67
N LEU A 84 15.08 0.37 0.67
CA LEU A 84 16.25 0.74 1.46
C LEU A 84 17.12 -0.52 1.65
N LYS A 85 18.34 -0.50 1.13
CA LYS A 85 19.23 -1.67 1.04
C LYS A 85 20.67 -1.34 1.45
N GLU A 86 21.45 -2.40 1.70
CA GLU A 86 22.91 -2.27 1.88
C GLU A 86 23.54 -1.54 0.68
N PRO A 87 24.62 -0.79 0.91
CA PRO A 87 25.35 -0.65 2.18
C PRO A 87 24.78 0.43 3.13
N HIS A 88 23.77 1.20 2.75
CA HIS A 88 23.27 2.35 3.50
C HIS A 88 22.28 1.98 4.60
N TRP A 89 21.59 0.86 4.45
CA TRP A 89 20.61 0.32 5.41
C TRP A 89 20.82 -1.17 5.62
N PRO A 90 20.46 -1.69 6.80
CA PRO A 90 20.60 -3.12 7.09
C PRO A 90 19.63 -3.96 6.25
N LYS A 91 19.97 -5.24 6.06
CA LYS A 91 19.05 -6.22 5.51
C LYS A 91 18.09 -6.71 6.58
N TYR A 92 16.79 -6.63 6.31
CA TYR A 92 15.72 -7.08 7.18
C TYR A 92 15.18 -8.45 6.74
N PRO A 93 14.78 -9.34 7.68
CA PRO A 93 14.20 -10.65 7.38
C PRO A 93 12.89 -10.57 6.59
N THR A 94 12.49 -11.72 6.00
CA THR A 94 11.22 -11.90 5.30
C THR A 94 10.05 -12.15 6.26
N GLY A 95 8.81 -12.04 5.77
CA GLY A 95 7.62 -12.48 6.52
C GLY A 95 7.69 -13.97 6.90
N GLN A 96 8.18 -14.81 5.97
CA GLN A 96 8.35 -16.25 6.19
C GLN A 96 9.28 -16.56 7.39
N TYR A 97 10.37 -15.82 7.55
CA TYR A 97 11.24 -16.00 8.74
C TYR A 97 10.47 -15.87 10.05
N PHE A 98 9.61 -14.85 10.15
CA PHE A 98 8.80 -14.64 11.36
C PHE A 98 7.66 -15.65 11.49
N SER A 99 7.12 -16.14 10.36
CA SER A 99 6.17 -17.24 10.35
C SER A 99 6.78 -18.52 10.94
N ASP A 100 7.97 -18.89 10.48
CA ASP A 100 8.69 -20.08 10.96
C ASP A 100 9.08 -19.96 12.44
N LEU A 101 9.46 -18.77 12.86
CA LEU A 101 9.75 -18.49 14.27
C LEU A 101 8.48 -18.55 15.13
N TYR A 102 7.34 -18.10 14.61
CA TYR A 102 6.06 -18.15 15.32
C TYR A 102 5.62 -19.61 15.58
N ASP A 103 5.86 -20.52 14.65
CA ASP A 103 5.53 -21.93 14.82
C ASP A 103 6.40 -22.61 15.91
N GLN A 104 7.58 -22.08 16.20
CA GLN A 104 8.47 -22.55 17.26
C GLN A 104 8.18 -21.86 18.59
N ASP A 105 8.08 -20.52 18.59
CA ASP A 105 7.85 -19.68 19.77
C ASP A 105 7.08 -18.40 19.38
N PRO A 106 5.75 -18.41 19.51
CA PRO A 106 4.91 -17.26 19.12
C PRO A 106 5.28 -15.97 19.87
N LYS A 107 5.72 -16.07 21.13
CA LYS A 107 6.08 -14.89 21.92
C LYS A 107 7.36 -14.26 21.39
N LYS A 108 8.39 -15.07 21.19
CA LYS A 108 9.69 -14.64 20.66
C LYS A 108 9.52 -14.04 19.25
N ALA A 109 8.71 -14.68 18.38
CA ALA A 109 8.43 -14.18 17.05
C ALA A 109 7.83 -12.77 17.08
N LYS A 110 6.83 -12.53 17.94
CA LYS A 110 6.20 -11.23 18.11
C LYS A 110 7.17 -10.16 18.63
N GLU A 111 8.01 -10.51 19.61
CA GLU A 111 9.01 -9.59 20.17
C GLU A 111 10.08 -9.23 19.14
N GLU A 112 10.60 -10.19 18.38
CA GLU A 112 11.59 -9.94 17.33
C GLU A 112 11.01 -9.16 16.15
N LEU A 113 9.80 -9.51 15.71
CA LEU A 113 9.08 -8.80 14.63
C LEU A 113 8.80 -7.35 15.02
N PHE A 114 8.35 -7.09 16.25
CA PHE A 114 8.11 -5.75 16.76
C PHE A 114 9.38 -4.90 16.69
N LYS A 115 10.50 -5.44 17.22
CA LYS A 115 11.79 -4.75 17.17
C LYS A 115 12.28 -4.52 15.74
N ASN A 116 12.08 -5.50 14.85
CA ASN A 116 12.44 -5.41 13.45
C ASN A 116 11.73 -4.23 12.77
N PHE A 117 10.41 -4.12 12.89
CA PHE A 117 9.66 -3.03 12.29
C PHE A 117 9.82 -1.68 12.99
N GLN A 118 10.18 -1.66 14.27
CA GLN A 118 10.64 -0.42 14.91
C GLN A 118 11.94 0.10 14.27
N ASN A 119 12.91 -0.79 13.97
CA ASN A 119 14.14 -0.39 13.31
C ASN A 119 13.86 0.10 11.87
N ILE A 120 13.01 -0.60 11.11
CA ILE A 120 12.54 -0.13 9.80
C ILE A 120 11.93 1.27 9.92
N ALA A 121 11.05 1.50 10.89
CA ALA A 121 10.41 2.81 11.06
C ALA A 121 11.40 3.91 11.42
N VAL A 122 12.47 3.61 12.18
CA VAL A 122 13.56 4.56 12.45
C VAL A 122 14.30 4.92 11.16
N ASP A 123 14.67 3.91 10.35
CA ASP A 123 15.32 4.14 9.05
C ASP A 123 14.47 4.99 8.11
N LEU A 124 13.14 4.76 8.08
CA LEU A 124 12.19 5.53 7.27
C LEU A 124 12.11 6.98 7.74
N ASN A 125 12.01 7.21 9.05
CA ASN A 125 11.93 8.55 9.61
C ASN A 125 13.20 9.38 9.36
N GLU A 126 14.39 8.76 9.44
CA GLU A 126 15.66 9.44 9.15
C GLU A 126 15.66 10.11 7.78
N VAL A 127 15.02 9.49 6.80
CA VAL A 127 14.94 9.99 5.43
C VAL A 127 13.60 10.65 5.09
N GLY A 128 12.76 10.89 6.09
CA GLY A 128 11.51 11.65 5.93
C GLY A 128 10.35 10.88 5.31
N ILE A 129 10.38 9.55 5.31
CA ILE A 129 9.28 8.69 4.87
C ILE A 129 8.35 8.44 6.05
N ASN A 130 7.03 8.54 5.85
CA ASN A 130 6.03 8.55 6.91
C ASN A 130 4.93 7.49 6.76
N VAL A 131 4.95 6.72 5.64
CA VAL A 131 4.02 5.62 5.39
C VAL A 131 4.78 4.42 4.83
N ASN A 132 4.52 3.22 5.36
CA ASN A 132 5.08 1.97 4.86
C ASN A 132 3.97 1.07 4.31
N CYS A 133 4.12 0.61 3.07
CA CYS A 133 3.20 -0.35 2.44
C CYS A 133 3.46 -1.77 3.00
N ALA A 134 3.25 -1.95 4.29
CA ALA A 134 3.32 -3.17 5.08
C ALA A 134 2.32 -3.06 6.25
N PRO A 135 1.82 -4.19 6.77
CA PRO A 135 2.12 -5.59 6.46
C PRO A 135 1.39 -6.18 5.25
N VAL A 136 1.95 -7.28 4.70
CA VAL A 136 1.24 -8.19 3.80
C VAL A 136 0.38 -9.11 4.65
N LEU A 137 -0.94 -9.09 4.44
CA LEU A 137 -1.91 -9.92 5.18
C LEU A 137 -2.47 -11.07 4.34
N ASP A 138 -1.89 -11.31 3.16
CA ASP A 138 -2.28 -12.40 2.27
C ASP A 138 -1.93 -13.74 2.92
N VAL A 139 -2.90 -14.67 2.93
CA VAL A 139 -2.75 -15.99 3.56
C VAL A 139 -2.24 -16.99 2.53
N LEU A 140 -1.11 -17.64 2.80
CA LEU A 140 -0.56 -18.64 1.88
C LEU A 140 -1.48 -19.84 1.70
N SER A 141 -1.50 -20.37 0.50
CA SER A 141 -2.13 -21.62 0.11
C SER A 141 -1.23 -22.38 -0.85
N PRO A 142 -1.50 -23.66 -1.16
CA PRO A 142 -0.76 -24.38 -2.19
C PRO A 142 -0.87 -23.76 -3.59
N LYS A 143 -1.83 -22.86 -3.82
CA LYS A 143 -2.06 -22.14 -5.08
C LYS A 143 -1.37 -20.78 -5.14
N THR A 144 -0.91 -20.26 -4.02
CA THR A 144 -0.34 -18.91 -3.92
C THR A 144 0.86 -18.76 -4.85
N HIS A 145 0.82 -17.74 -5.72
CA HIS A 145 1.93 -17.42 -6.60
C HIS A 145 3.13 -16.86 -5.81
N ASP A 146 4.35 -17.13 -6.29
CA ASP A 146 5.61 -16.66 -5.69
C ASP A 146 5.72 -15.13 -5.55
N VAL A 147 4.89 -14.34 -6.26
CA VAL A 147 4.84 -12.88 -6.08
C VAL A 147 4.48 -12.50 -4.64
N ILE A 148 3.71 -13.33 -3.93
CA ILE A 148 3.48 -13.25 -2.49
C ILE A 148 4.57 -14.05 -1.77
N GLY A 149 4.63 -15.37 -1.91
CA GLY A 149 5.70 -16.24 -1.44
C GLY A 149 6.17 -15.90 -0.02
N ASP A 150 7.47 -15.70 0.14
CA ASP A 150 8.15 -15.40 1.41
C ASP A 150 7.82 -14.05 2.06
N ARG A 151 6.99 -13.22 1.40
CA ARG A 151 6.48 -11.96 1.97
C ARG A 151 5.39 -12.19 3.02
N ALA A 152 4.62 -13.29 2.88
CA ALA A 152 3.51 -13.62 3.76
C ALA A 152 3.97 -14.14 5.13
N TYR A 153 3.11 -13.97 6.12
CA TYR A 153 3.31 -14.46 7.49
C TYR A 153 2.77 -15.88 7.72
N GLY A 154 2.45 -16.62 6.65
CA GLY A 154 2.08 -18.03 6.69
C GLY A 154 0.72 -18.34 6.08
N ASP A 155 0.27 -19.57 6.32
CA ASP A 155 -0.93 -20.21 5.78
C ASP A 155 -2.11 -20.26 6.78
N ASN A 156 -1.89 -19.77 7.98
CA ASN A 156 -2.92 -19.71 9.02
C ASN A 156 -3.41 -18.27 9.20
N PRO A 157 -4.70 -17.98 8.94
CA PRO A 157 -5.26 -16.61 9.04
C PRO A 157 -5.01 -15.95 10.40
N LYS A 158 -5.11 -16.73 11.50
CA LYS A 158 -4.90 -16.19 12.85
C LYS A 158 -3.43 -15.79 13.07
N LYS A 159 -2.48 -16.59 12.60
CA LYS A 159 -1.05 -16.26 12.64
C LYS A 159 -0.76 -14.99 11.83
N VAL A 160 -1.35 -14.89 10.62
CA VAL A 160 -1.20 -13.71 9.76
C VAL A 160 -1.77 -12.46 10.45
N SER A 161 -2.96 -12.56 11.07
CA SER A 161 -3.55 -11.46 11.86
C SER A 161 -2.65 -11.04 13.02
N ASP A 162 -2.17 -12.01 13.79
CA ASP A 162 -1.34 -11.77 14.98
C ASP A 162 -0.03 -11.04 14.62
N LEU A 163 0.68 -11.54 13.61
CA LEU A 163 1.94 -10.94 13.15
C LEU A 163 1.70 -9.60 12.42
N GLY A 164 0.65 -9.51 11.62
CA GLY A 164 0.23 -8.26 10.97
C GLY A 164 -0.06 -7.14 11.97
N GLN A 165 -0.75 -7.45 13.08
CA GLN A 165 -1.01 -6.48 14.14
C GLN A 165 0.29 -6.00 14.79
N VAL A 166 1.24 -6.91 15.05
CA VAL A 166 2.56 -6.54 15.59
C VAL A 166 3.31 -5.58 14.68
N VAL A 167 3.26 -5.79 13.37
CA VAL A 167 3.87 -4.87 12.39
C VAL A 167 3.22 -3.49 12.45
N CYS A 168 1.89 -3.44 12.46
CA CYS A 168 1.16 -2.18 12.56
C CYS A 168 1.53 -1.42 13.85
N ASP A 169 1.53 -2.09 14.99
CA ASP A 169 1.86 -1.47 16.29
C ASP A 169 3.31 -0.96 16.33
N ALA A 170 4.25 -1.73 15.76
CA ALA A 170 5.65 -1.35 15.71
C ALA A 170 5.88 -0.08 14.85
N LEU A 171 5.29 -0.02 13.67
CA LEU A 171 5.37 1.15 12.79
C LEU A 171 4.74 2.38 13.44
N LEU A 172 3.52 2.24 13.98
CA LEU A 172 2.80 3.33 14.65
C LEU A 172 3.53 3.82 15.91
N SER A 173 4.25 2.96 16.62
CA SER A 173 5.06 3.34 17.79
C SER A 173 6.18 4.35 17.46
N LYS A 174 6.46 4.55 16.18
CA LYS A 174 7.46 5.48 15.64
C LYS A 174 6.88 6.48 14.65
N ASP A 175 5.57 6.74 14.71
CA ASP A 175 4.85 7.69 13.84
C ASP A 175 4.96 7.38 12.32
N VAL A 176 5.21 6.13 11.94
CA VAL A 176 5.09 5.64 10.56
C VAL A 176 3.76 4.91 10.42
N TYR A 177 2.95 5.29 9.43
CA TYR A 177 1.66 4.68 9.21
C TYR A 177 1.77 3.40 8.37
N PRO A 178 1.20 2.26 8.82
CA PRO A 178 1.12 1.04 8.03
C PRO A 178 0.04 1.14 6.97
N ILE A 179 0.23 0.42 5.86
CA ILE A 179 -0.81 0.09 4.87
C ILE A 179 -0.97 -1.42 4.85
N ILE A 180 -2.11 -1.93 5.31
CA ILE A 180 -2.43 -3.35 5.20
C ILE A 180 -2.76 -3.71 3.76
N LYS A 181 -2.22 -4.84 3.25
CA LYS A 181 -2.37 -5.23 1.86
C LYS A 181 -2.36 -6.75 1.66
N HIS A 182 -2.99 -7.28 0.61
CA HIS A 182 -3.75 -6.60 -0.44
C HIS A 182 -5.25 -6.95 -0.26
N ILE A 183 -6.03 -6.06 0.34
CA ILE A 183 -7.44 -6.30 0.70
C ILE A 183 -8.31 -6.54 -0.56
N PRO A 184 -9.21 -7.56 -0.58
CA PRO A 184 -9.63 -8.40 0.53
C PRO A 184 -8.75 -9.62 0.81
N GLY A 185 -7.72 -9.92 0.00
CA GLY A 185 -6.74 -11.00 0.15
C GLY A 185 -6.12 -11.38 -1.20
N HIS A 186 -4.82 -11.69 -1.28
CA HIS A 186 -4.12 -12.07 -2.51
C HIS A 186 -3.58 -13.52 -2.44
N GLY A 187 -3.81 -14.21 -1.32
CA GLY A 187 -3.23 -15.52 -1.05
C GLY A 187 -3.67 -16.63 -2.02
N LEU A 188 -4.85 -16.52 -2.60
CA LEU A 188 -5.38 -17.48 -3.58
C LEU A 188 -5.10 -17.08 -5.03
N GLY A 189 -4.40 -15.97 -5.29
CA GLY A 189 -3.99 -15.56 -6.62
C GLY A 189 -2.91 -16.48 -7.20
N ALA A 190 -3.23 -17.17 -8.29
CA ALA A 190 -2.37 -18.17 -8.92
C ALA A 190 -1.38 -17.61 -9.97
N CYS A 191 -1.40 -16.29 -10.23
CA CYS A 191 -0.47 -15.61 -11.14
C CYS A 191 -0.04 -14.25 -10.61
N ASP A 192 0.99 -13.66 -11.25
CA ASP A 192 1.51 -12.35 -10.89
C ASP A 192 0.61 -11.23 -11.43
N SER A 193 -0.04 -10.49 -10.54
CA SER A 193 -0.91 -9.35 -10.88
C SER A 193 -0.18 -8.19 -11.57
N HIS A 194 1.16 -8.13 -11.52
CA HIS A 194 1.94 -7.21 -12.35
C HIS A 194 1.90 -7.55 -13.84
N LEU A 195 1.64 -8.81 -14.21
CA LEU A 195 1.68 -9.31 -15.58
C LEU A 195 0.30 -9.60 -16.16
N GLU A 196 -0.58 -10.24 -15.37
CA GLU A 196 -1.92 -10.61 -15.78
C GLU A 196 -2.91 -10.57 -14.61
N LEU A 197 -4.20 -10.58 -14.90
CA LEU A 197 -5.24 -10.50 -13.85
C LEU A 197 -5.48 -11.87 -13.23
N PRO A 198 -5.12 -12.12 -11.96
CA PRO A 198 -5.44 -13.35 -11.26
C PRO A 198 -6.97 -13.52 -11.12
N VAL A 199 -7.44 -14.75 -11.27
CA VAL A 199 -8.85 -15.13 -11.07
C VAL A 199 -8.91 -16.14 -9.94
N VAL A 200 -9.75 -15.86 -8.94
CA VAL A 200 -10.03 -16.71 -7.80
C VAL A 200 -11.46 -17.24 -7.92
N GLU A 201 -11.61 -18.56 -7.90
CA GLU A 201 -12.89 -19.23 -8.14
C GLU A 201 -13.48 -19.88 -6.89
N GLU A 202 -12.81 -19.76 -5.76
CA GLU A 202 -13.26 -20.24 -4.46
C GLU A 202 -14.61 -19.62 -4.07
N CYS A 203 -15.40 -20.38 -3.31
CA CYS A 203 -16.68 -19.89 -2.82
C CYS A 203 -16.52 -18.76 -1.79
N LEU A 204 -17.54 -17.92 -1.66
CA LEU A 204 -17.47 -16.74 -0.79
C LEU A 204 -17.23 -17.09 0.68
N ASP A 205 -17.81 -18.17 1.17
CA ASP A 205 -17.66 -18.61 2.57
C ASP A 205 -16.20 -19.01 2.87
N ASP A 206 -15.53 -19.70 1.95
CA ASP A 206 -14.11 -20.05 2.10
C ASP A 206 -13.22 -18.81 2.10
N LEU A 207 -13.49 -17.83 1.21
CA LEU A 207 -12.79 -16.56 1.16
C LEU A 207 -12.92 -15.76 2.47
N ILE A 208 -14.14 -15.65 2.99
CA ILE A 208 -14.42 -14.92 4.23
C ILE A 208 -13.73 -15.55 5.43
N ASN A 209 -13.72 -16.88 5.50
CA ASN A 209 -13.18 -17.60 6.65
C ASN A 209 -11.65 -17.75 6.60
N CYS A 210 -11.03 -17.58 5.43
CA CYS A 210 -9.59 -17.72 5.25
C CYS A 210 -8.94 -16.41 4.82
N ASP A 211 -8.96 -16.12 3.52
CA ASP A 211 -8.14 -15.06 2.88
C ASP A 211 -8.54 -13.64 3.34
N PHE A 212 -9.85 -13.43 3.62
CA PHE A 212 -10.35 -12.12 4.07
C PHE A 212 -10.30 -11.92 5.59
N SER A 213 -10.13 -13.00 6.36
CA SER A 213 -10.16 -12.97 7.84
C SER A 213 -9.11 -12.04 8.47
N PRO A 214 -7.83 -12.00 8.02
CA PRO A 214 -6.85 -11.09 8.61
C PRO A 214 -7.20 -9.61 8.43
N PHE A 215 -7.83 -9.26 7.30
CA PHE A 215 -8.28 -7.89 7.06
C PHE A 215 -9.44 -7.49 7.94
N LYS A 216 -10.31 -8.44 8.31
CA LYS A 216 -11.40 -8.22 9.27
C LYS A 216 -10.85 -7.97 10.68
N ASP A 217 -9.82 -8.70 11.08
CA ASP A 217 -9.17 -8.52 12.38
C ASP A 217 -8.46 -7.16 12.47
N LEU A 218 -7.86 -6.68 11.35
CA LEU A 218 -7.13 -5.41 11.28
C LEU A 218 -7.92 -4.26 10.63
N LYS A 219 -9.24 -4.35 10.56
CA LYS A 219 -10.13 -3.37 9.90
C LYS A 219 -10.03 -1.94 10.40
N ASP A 220 -9.52 -1.74 11.61
CA ASP A 220 -9.40 -0.43 12.24
C ASP A 220 -8.10 0.31 11.86
N GLN A 221 -7.21 -0.33 11.07
CA GLN A 221 -6.01 0.32 10.55
C GLN A 221 -6.37 1.52 9.68
N LYS A 222 -5.48 2.52 9.64
CA LYS A 222 -5.74 3.80 8.95
C LYS A 222 -5.82 3.67 7.44
N PHE A 223 -4.96 2.83 6.86
CA PHE A 223 -4.82 2.64 5.42
C PHE A 223 -4.89 1.17 5.03
N ALA A 224 -5.55 0.89 3.91
CA ALA A 224 -5.50 -0.40 3.23
C ALA A 224 -5.30 -0.20 1.72
N MET A 225 -4.62 -1.14 1.09
CA MET A 225 -4.41 -1.20 -0.36
C MET A 225 -5.17 -2.39 -0.95
N THR A 226 -5.92 -2.18 -2.04
CA THR A 226 -6.73 -3.23 -2.69
C THR A 226 -5.89 -4.22 -3.48
N ALA A 227 -6.43 -5.42 -3.72
CA ALA A 227 -5.85 -6.40 -4.64
C ALA A 227 -6.36 -6.22 -6.07
N HIS A 228 -5.48 -6.33 -7.08
CA HIS A 228 -5.90 -6.50 -8.47
C HIS A 228 -6.21 -7.98 -8.76
N ILE A 229 -7.27 -8.49 -8.13
CA ILE A 229 -7.75 -9.87 -8.28
C ILE A 229 -9.23 -9.87 -8.63
N LYS A 230 -9.63 -10.77 -9.52
CA LYS A 230 -11.03 -11.06 -9.82
C LYS A 230 -11.49 -12.24 -8.99
N TYR A 231 -12.47 -12.03 -8.11
CA TYR A 231 -13.12 -13.09 -7.34
C TYR A 231 -14.45 -13.44 -8.01
N SER A 232 -14.53 -14.58 -8.69
CA SER A 232 -15.71 -14.99 -9.45
C SER A 232 -16.98 -15.07 -8.59
N ALA A 233 -16.84 -15.41 -7.31
CA ALA A 233 -17.94 -15.46 -6.35
C ALA A 233 -18.49 -14.06 -5.95
N ILE A 234 -17.77 -12.95 -6.25
CA ILE A 234 -18.16 -11.59 -5.90
C ILE A 234 -18.53 -10.80 -7.17
N ASP A 235 -17.62 -10.78 -8.14
CA ASP A 235 -17.78 -10.08 -9.41
C ASP A 235 -17.02 -10.82 -10.51
N SER A 236 -17.77 -11.45 -11.43
CA SER A 236 -17.19 -12.20 -12.55
C SER A 236 -16.55 -11.34 -13.63
N GLU A 237 -16.77 -10.02 -13.59
CA GLU A 237 -16.37 -9.08 -14.64
C GLU A 237 -15.16 -8.22 -14.22
N ASN A 238 -15.13 -7.77 -12.97
CA ASN A 238 -14.18 -6.77 -12.51
C ASN A 238 -13.27 -7.32 -11.41
N CYS A 239 -12.01 -6.84 -11.38
CA CYS A 239 -11.14 -7.07 -10.22
C CYS A 239 -11.62 -6.27 -9.00
N ALA A 240 -11.20 -6.68 -7.80
CA ALA A 240 -11.67 -6.06 -6.55
C ALA A 240 -11.49 -4.54 -6.51
N THR A 241 -10.36 -4.02 -7.03
CA THR A 241 -10.09 -2.56 -7.10
C THR A 241 -11.16 -1.80 -7.90
N MET A 242 -11.73 -2.42 -8.93
CA MET A 242 -12.68 -1.80 -9.86
C MET A 242 -14.10 -2.38 -9.74
N SER A 243 -14.37 -3.13 -8.70
CA SER A 243 -15.67 -3.78 -8.44
C SER A 243 -16.39 -3.10 -7.30
N LYS A 244 -17.52 -2.45 -7.59
CA LYS A 244 -18.41 -1.89 -6.55
C LYS A 244 -18.83 -2.96 -5.55
N LYS A 245 -19.10 -4.20 -6.02
CA LYS A 245 -19.50 -5.32 -5.16
C LYS A 245 -18.38 -5.73 -4.20
N ALA A 246 -17.14 -5.80 -4.70
CA ALA A 246 -15.98 -6.14 -3.85
C ALA A 246 -15.68 -5.02 -2.85
N ILE A 247 -15.75 -3.76 -3.27
CA ILE A 247 -15.57 -2.64 -2.36
C ILE A 247 -16.68 -2.57 -1.31
N ASP A 248 -17.93 -2.85 -1.67
CA ASP A 248 -19.04 -2.93 -0.70
C ASP A 248 -18.83 -4.06 0.33
N LEU A 249 -18.33 -5.23 -0.09
CA LEU A 249 -17.92 -6.30 0.81
C LEU A 249 -16.80 -5.85 1.76
N ILE A 250 -15.75 -5.20 1.23
CA ILE A 250 -14.65 -4.64 2.05
C ILE A 250 -15.22 -3.66 3.10
N ARG A 251 -16.12 -2.78 2.67
CA ARG A 251 -16.72 -1.76 3.55
C ARG A 251 -17.68 -2.33 4.58
N ASN A 252 -18.49 -3.33 4.22
CA ASN A 252 -19.61 -3.78 5.05
C ASN A 252 -19.34 -5.10 5.76
N ASP A 253 -18.81 -6.10 5.10
CA ASP A 253 -18.62 -7.45 5.65
C ASP A 253 -17.26 -7.59 6.36
N ILE A 254 -16.17 -7.12 5.74
CA ILE A 254 -14.86 -6.98 6.40
C ILE A 254 -14.92 -5.83 7.42
N GLY A 255 -15.66 -4.76 7.11
CA GLY A 255 -15.89 -3.62 7.99
C GLY A 255 -14.80 -2.55 7.93
N PHE A 256 -13.91 -2.55 6.93
CA PHE A 256 -12.88 -1.53 6.77
C PHE A 256 -13.50 -0.19 6.32
N LYS A 257 -13.56 0.80 7.21
CA LYS A 257 -14.19 2.11 6.97
C LYS A 257 -13.20 3.26 6.70
N ASN A 258 -11.91 3.04 6.97
CA ASN A 258 -10.85 4.03 6.83
C ASN A 258 -10.40 4.23 5.36
N ILE A 259 -9.21 4.74 5.13
CA ILE A 259 -8.73 5.15 3.80
C ILE A 259 -8.34 3.91 2.99
N LEU A 260 -9.08 3.67 1.91
CA LEU A 260 -8.84 2.59 0.97
C LEU A 260 -8.20 3.13 -0.30
N MET A 261 -6.99 2.71 -0.61
CA MET A 261 -6.30 3.05 -1.85
C MET A 261 -6.33 1.89 -2.84
N SER A 262 -6.22 2.20 -4.12
CA SER A 262 -5.95 1.18 -5.12
C SER A 262 -4.54 0.62 -4.96
N ASP A 263 -4.29 -0.59 -5.45
CA ASP A 263 -2.95 -0.96 -5.90
C ASP A 263 -2.58 -0.17 -7.15
N ASP A 264 -1.34 -0.32 -7.64
CA ASP A 264 -0.79 0.46 -8.76
C ASP A 264 -1.60 0.33 -10.05
N LEU A 265 -2.20 1.43 -10.50
CA LEU A 265 -2.97 1.46 -11.75
C LEU A 265 -2.11 1.22 -13.00
N SER A 266 -0.79 1.26 -12.93
CA SER A 266 0.09 0.96 -14.07
C SER A 266 0.28 -0.55 -14.30
N MET A 267 -0.18 -1.41 -13.38
CA MET A 267 -0.07 -2.87 -13.51
C MET A 267 -0.85 -3.40 -14.70
N LYS A 268 -0.28 -4.41 -15.39
CA LYS A 268 -0.85 -4.99 -16.63
C LYS A 268 -2.12 -5.82 -16.39
N ALA A 269 -2.42 -6.18 -15.14
CA ALA A 269 -3.69 -6.81 -14.78
C ALA A 269 -4.90 -5.96 -15.18
N LEU A 270 -4.73 -4.63 -15.25
CA LEU A 270 -5.80 -3.70 -15.59
C LEU A 270 -5.84 -3.38 -17.09
N LYS A 271 -7.05 -3.21 -17.63
CA LYS A 271 -7.30 -2.85 -19.02
C LYS A 271 -7.95 -1.48 -19.13
N GLY A 272 -7.86 -0.85 -20.30
CA GLY A 272 -8.41 0.47 -20.58
C GLY A 272 -7.39 1.58 -20.38
N SER A 273 -7.79 2.80 -20.71
CA SER A 273 -7.00 4.01 -20.52
C SER A 273 -6.78 4.32 -19.04
N PHE A 274 -5.78 5.11 -18.68
CA PHE A 274 -5.53 5.49 -17.29
C PHE A 274 -6.65 6.36 -16.72
N ALA A 275 -7.28 7.16 -17.56
CA ALA A 275 -8.49 7.92 -17.18
C ALA A 275 -9.65 6.99 -16.82
N ASP A 276 -9.90 5.93 -17.64
CA ASP A 276 -10.96 4.95 -17.37
C ASP A 276 -10.67 4.14 -16.11
N ARG A 277 -9.42 3.68 -15.92
CA ARG A 277 -9.00 2.97 -14.71
C ARG A 277 -9.24 3.84 -13.47
N THR A 278 -8.83 5.10 -13.51
CA THR A 278 -9.00 6.07 -12.42
C THR A 278 -10.47 6.28 -12.08
N LYS A 279 -11.29 6.58 -13.09
CA LYS A 279 -12.72 6.81 -12.93
C LYS A 279 -13.41 5.59 -12.31
N LYS A 280 -13.18 4.40 -12.89
CA LYS A 280 -13.80 3.16 -12.43
C LYS A 280 -13.41 2.78 -10.99
N THR A 281 -12.13 2.98 -10.63
CA THR A 281 -11.62 2.74 -9.28
C THR A 281 -12.30 3.64 -8.25
N LEU A 282 -12.43 4.93 -8.53
CA LEU A 282 -13.09 5.89 -7.64
C LEU A 282 -14.60 5.64 -7.55
N GLU A 283 -15.27 5.36 -8.67
CA GLU A 283 -16.70 5.03 -8.72
C GLU A 283 -17.01 3.72 -7.97
N SER A 284 -16.06 2.79 -7.92
CA SER A 284 -16.19 1.56 -7.14
C SER A 284 -16.11 1.81 -5.62
N GLY A 285 -15.52 2.92 -5.17
CA GLY A 285 -15.49 3.34 -3.76
C GLY A 285 -14.11 3.32 -3.10
N CYS A 286 -13.01 3.23 -3.88
CA CYS A 286 -11.68 3.55 -3.38
C CYS A 286 -11.59 5.05 -3.06
N ASP A 287 -10.86 5.39 -2.00
CA ASP A 287 -10.65 6.77 -1.57
C ASP A 287 -9.46 7.43 -2.28
N LEU A 288 -8.41 6.65 -2.62
CA LEU A 288 -7.16 7.13 -3.21
C LEU A 288 -6.75 6.30 -4.43
N ILE A 289 -6.15 6.96 -5.38
CA ILE A 289 -5.50 6.36 -6.55
C ILE A 289 -4.00 6.25 -6.29
N LEU A 290 -3.40 5.11 -6.65
CA LEU A 290 -1.97 4.89 -6.65
C LEU A 290 -1.47 4.66 -8.08
N HIS A 291 -0.38 5.36 -8.47
CA HIS A 291 0.31 5.18 -9.75
C HIS A 291 1.81 5.26 -9.51
N CYS A 292 2.55 4.22 -9.86
CA CYS A 292 3.89 3.99 -9.35
C CYS A 292 5.02 4.24 -10.34
N ASN A 293 4.80 4.11 -11.66
CA ASN A 293 5.90 4.05 -12.63
C ASN A 293 6.55 5.40 -12.94
N GLY A 294 5.86 6.53 -12.66
CA GLY A 294 6.38 7.88 -12.86
C GLY A 294 6.30 8.37 -14.31
N ASP A 295 5.57 7.67 -15.19
CA ASP A 295 5.33 8.14 -16.56
C ASP A 295 4.44 9.39 -16.55
N MET A 296 4.99 10.50 -17.07
CA MET A 296 4.32 11.80 -17.09
C MET A 296 3.06 11.80 -17.96
N GLY A 297 3.04 11.06 -19.06
CA GLY A 297 1.88 10.92 -19.93
C GLY A 297 0.71 10.25 -19.20
N GLU A 298 1.00 9.13 -18.53
CA GLU A 298 0.03 8.39 -17.71
C GLU A 298 -0.49 9.24 -16.54
N MET A 299 0.40 9.94 -15.83
CA MET A 299 0.01 10.84 -14.73
C MET A 299 -0.89 11.98 -15.20
N LYS A 300 -0.62 12.57 -16.36
CA LYS A 300 -1.48 13.61 -16.99
C LYS A 300 -2.85 13.03 -17.33
N GLU A 301 -2.89 11.82 -17.88
CA GLU A 301 -4.15 11.14 -18.22
C GLU A 301 -4.98 10.83 -16.96
N ILE A 302 -4.36 10.29 -15.90
CA ILE A 302 -5.00 10.08 -14.60
C ILE A 302 -5.60 11.39 -14.09
N ASN A 303 -4.84 12.49 -14.13
CA ASN A 303 -5.28 13.79 -13.63
C ASN A 303 -6.57 14.30 -14.30
N THR A 304 -6.82 13.93 -15.57
CA THR A 304 -8.06 14.32 -16.27
C THR A 304 -9.32 13.73 -15.63
N ALA A 305 -9.20 12.58 -14.97
CA ALA A 305 -10.31 11.85 -14.35
C ALA A 305 -10.41 12.06 -12.82
N LEU A 306 -9.41 12.71 -12.19
CA LEU A 306 -9.42 12.93 -10.75
C LEU A 306 -10.39 14.04 -10.33
N PRO A 307 -11.28 13.80 -9.35
CA PRO A 307 -12.04 14.86 -8.69
C PRO A 307 -11.13 15.70 -7.78
N LEU A 308 -11.66 16.79 -7.27
CA LEU A 308 -11.05 17.43 -6.09
C LEU A 308 -11.20 16.52 -4.87
N ILE A 309 -10.23 16.62 -3.94
CA ILE A 309 -10.30 15.89 -2.67
C ILE A 309 -11.55 16.30 -1.90
N SER A 310 -12.29 15.32 -1.39
CA SER A 310 -13.54 15.58 -0.69
C SER A 310 -13.32 15.87 0.81
N ASP A 311 -14.23 16.64 1.40
CA ASP A 311 -14.25 16.85 2.85
C ASP A 311 -14.40 15.52 3.63
N THR A 312 -15.09 14.55 3.03
CA THR A 312 -15.24 13.21 3.62
C THR A 312 -13.91 12.50 3.72
N LEU A 313 -13.08 12.55 2.68
CA LEU A 313 -11.74 11.98 2.70
C LEU A 313 -10.82 12.75 3.66
N LEU A 314 -10.87 14.08 3.65
CA LEU A 314 -10.10 14.91 4.58
C LEU A 314 -10.47 14.65 6.06
N LYS A 315 -11.71 14.25 6.36
CA LYS A 315 -12.10 13.84 7.72
C LYS A 315 -11.55 12.47 8.12
N LYS A 316 -11.28 11.61 7.13
CA LYS A 316 -10.62 10.32 7.38
C LYS A 316 -9.11 10.46 7.62
N ILE A 317 -8.45 11.53 7.14
CA ILE A 317 -7.06 11.89 7.43
C ILE A 317 -7.00 12.60 8.81
#